data_5702c6660b8d421766148f7def51fa29
#
_entry.id   5702c6660b8d421766148f7def51fa29
#
_cell.length_a   1.000
_cell.length_b   1.000
_cell.length_c   1.000
_cell.angle_alpha   90.00
_cell.angle_beta   90.00
_cell.angle_gamma   90.00
#
_symmetry.space_group_name_H-M   'P 1'
#
loop_
_entity.id
_entity.type
_entity.pdbx_description
1 polymer ?
#
loop_
_entity_poly.entity_id
_entity_poly.type
_entity_poly.pdbx_seq_one_letter_code
_entity_poly.pdbx_strand_id
1 'polypeptide(L)'
;GAVIAMHDSFTPLGGMVPMVLMQMGEVVFGGVGSGLYGMLVFATMAVFIAGLMIGRTPEYLGKKIETHEMKLVAIAILVTPLLVLLGTAVAVMSEAGRAGLSNPGAHGFSQVLYALSSAANNNGSAFAGLSANTPFYNVLLAVAMWLGRFGVIVPVLAMAGSLAAKKRATATDGTLPTHGPLFVALLAGVVLLVGLLNYVPALALGPVVEHLVLTTR
;
A
#
# COMPACT_ATOMS: atom_id res chain seq x y z
N GLY A 1 -7.07 -7.72 -10.00
CA GLY A 1 -7.40 -8.96 -9.51
C GLY A 1 -7.48 -10.15 -10.47
N ALA A 2 -7.20 -9.99 -11.78
CA ALA A 2 -7.16 -11.14 -12.69
C ALA A 2 -5.92 -11.99 -12.39
N VAL A 3 -6.11 -13.31 -12.30
CA VAL A 3 -5.04 -14.28 -12.03
C VAL A 3 -5.02 -15.37 -13.09
N ILE A 4 -3.83 -15.85 -13.43
CA ILE A 4 -3.61 -16.94 -14.39
C ILE A 4 -3.10 -18.21 -13.70
N ALA A 5 -2.94 -18.17 -12.38
CA ALA A 5 -2.47 -19.29 -11.57
C ALA A 5 -3.18 -19.27 -10.20
N MET A 6 -3.19 -20.41 -9.53
CA MET A 6 -3.70 -20.53 -8.15
C MET A 6 -2.64 -19.97 -7.19
N HIS A 7 -2.82 -18.74 -6.72
CA HIS A 7 -1.83 -18.05 -5.88
C HIS A 7 -1.56 -18.76 -4.54
N ASP A 8 -2.58 -19.43 -3.99
CA ASP A 8 -2.46 -20.24 -2.76
C ASP A 8 -1.51 -21.44 -2.92
N SER A 9 -1.30 -21.90 -4.15
CA SER A 9 -0.42 -23.03 -4.49
C SER A 9 1.01 -22.62 -4.82
N PHE A 10 1.34 -21.33 -4.76
CA PHE A 10 2.70 -20.87 -4.97
C PHE A 10 3.60 -21.28 -3.81
N THR A 11 4.90 -21.40 -4.10
CA THR A 11 5.88 -21.46 -3.02
C THR A 11 5.78 -20.20 -2.15
N PRO A 12 6.16 -20.24 -0.87
CA PRO A 12 5.97 -19.10 0.03
C PRO A 12 6.55 -17.78 -0.49
N LEU A 13 7.77 -17.80 -1.02
CA LEU A 13 8.39 -16.62 -1.64
C LEU A 13 7.73 -16.25 -2.97
N GLY A 14 7.25 -17.25 -3.74
CA GLY A 14 6.50 -17.01 -4.97
C GLY A 14 5.17 -16.28 -4.70
N GLY A 15 4.44 -16.70 -3.67
CA GLY A 15 3.20 -16.05 -3.22
C GLY A 15 3.44 -14.67 -2.59
N MET A 16 4.63 -14.45 -2.00
CA MET A 16 5.02 -13.14 -1.47
C MET A 16 5.12 -12.07 -2.57
N VAL A 17 5.51 -12.42 -3.79
CA VAL A 17 5.68 -11.45 -4.88
C VAL A 17 4.39 -10.68 -5.18
N PRO A 18 3.25 -11.32 -5.53
CA PRO A 18 2.01 -10.59 -5.76
C PRO A 18 1.51 -9.85 -4.51
N MET A 19 1.78 -10.38 -3.30
CA MET A 19 1.45 -9.72 -2.05
C MET A 19 2.19 -8.39 -1.89
N VAL A 20 3.50 -8.39 -2.08
CA VAL A 20 4.34 -7.17 -2.02
C VAL A 20 3.91 -6.16 -3.08
N LEU A 21 3.63 -6.59 -4.30
CA LEU A 21 3.17 -5.70 -5.38
C LEU A 21 1.86 -4.99 -5.02
N MET A 22 0.89 -5.70 -4.42
CA MET A 22 -0.33 -5.08 -3.90
C MET A 22 -0.05 -4.12 -2.74
N GLN A 23 0.80 -4.52 -1.80
CA GLN A 23 1.14 -3.75 -0.60
C GLN A 23 1.92 -2.46 -0.92
N MET A 24 2.65 -2.43 -2.02
CA MET A 24 3.23 -1.18 -2.54
C MET A 24 2.20 -0.23 -3.17
N GLY A 25 0.91 -0.60 -3.16
CA GLY A 25 -0.20 0.25 -3.59
C GLY A 25 -0.44 0.25 -5.10
N GLU A 26 0.17 -0.66 -5.86
CA GLU A 26 0.01 -0.76 -7.33
C GLU A 26 0.20 0.59 -8.04
N VAL A 27 1.13 1.42 -7.56
CA VAL A 27 1.28 2.83 -7.95
C VAL A 27 1.73 3.01 -9.40
N VAL A 28 2.45 2.05 -9.96
CA VAL A 28 2.91 2.10 -11.36
C VAL A 28 1.97 1.27 -12.21
N PHE A 29 1.27 1.95 -13.14
CA PHE A 29 0.27 1.34 -14.03
C PHE A 29 -0.81 0.51 -13.29
N GLY A 30 -1.14 0.92 -12.05
CA GLY A 30 -2.20 0.32 -11.27
C GLY A 30 -3.59 0.51 -11.87
N GLY A 31 -4.64 0.14 -11.11
CA GLY A 31 -6.03 0.20 -11.56
C GLY A 31 -6.43 1.56 -12.15
N VAL A 32 -7.52 1.60 -12.88
CA VAL A 32 -7.98 2.79 -13.64
C VAL A 32 -8.05 4.03 -12.74
N GLY A 33 -7.18 5.00 -13.01
CA GLY A 33 -7.06 6.25 -12.25
C GLY A 33 -6.26 6.12 -10.94
N SER A 34 -6.38 5.02 -10.20
CA SER A 34 -5.78 4.88 -8.87
C SER A 34 -4.25 4.83 -8.91
N GLY A 35 -3.65 4.17 -9.87
CA GLY A 35 -2.19 4.16 -10.05
C GLY A 35 -1.61 5.56 -10.27
N LEU A 36 -2.26 6.39 -11.07
CA LEU A 36 -1.80 7.74 -11.33
C LEU A 36 -1.85 8.62 -10.08
N TYR A 37 -2.98 8.70 -9.39
CA TYR A 37 -3.05 9.56 -8.21
C TYR A 37 -2.20 9.02 -7.04
N GLY A 38 -2.05 7.70 -6.91
CA GLY A 38 -1.11 7.09 -5.97
C GLY A 38 0.32 7.51 -6.24
N MET A 39 0.76 7.47 -7.51
CA MET A 39 2.08 7.97 -7.91
C MET A 39 2.26 9.46 -7.58
N LEU A 40 1.24 10.30 -7.81
CA LEU A 40 1.29 11.72 -7.49
C LEU A 40 1.38 11.98 -5.98
N VAL A 41 0.72 11.17 -5.15
CA VAL A 41 0.84 11.21 -3.68
C VAL A 41 2.27 10.92 -3.26
N PHE A 42 2.88 9.84 -3.79
CA PHE A 42 4.28 9.50 -3.50
C PHE A 42 5.26 10.54 -4.04
N ALA A 43 5.02 11.10 -5.22
CA ALA A 43 5.84 12.18 -5.77
C ALA A 43 5.79 13.43 -4.88
N THR A 44 4.61 13.79 -4.39
CA THR A 44 4.42 14.92 -3.46
C THR A 44 5.20 14.68 -2.16
N MET A 45 5.13 13.47 -1.59
CA MET A 45 5.88 13.09 -0.40
C MET A 45 7.39 13.12 -0.64
N ALA A 46 7.86 12.54 -1.76
CA ALA A 46 9.27 12.50 -2.10
C ALA A 46 9.86 13.90 -2.24
N VAL A 47 9.17 14.79 -2.94
CA VAL A 47 9.59 16.19 -3.10
C VAL A 47 9.61 16.92 -1.77
N PHE A 48 8.62 16.70 -0.90
CA PHE A 48 8.56 17.35 0.40
C PHE A 48 9.72 16.91 1.31
N ILE A 49 9.94 15.60 1.45
CA ILE A 49 11.00 15.05 2.30
C ILE A 49 12.38 15.48 1.77
N ALA A 50 12.63 15.25 0.47
CA ALA A 50 13.91 15.61 -0.13
C ALA A 50 14.16 17.12 -0.08
N GLY A 51 13.16 17.95 -0.35
CA GLY A 51 13.26 19.39 -0.25
C GLY A 51 13.69 19.86 1.15
N LEU A 52 13.03 19.33 2.19
CA LEU A 52 13.38 19.66 3.57
C LEU A 52 14.78 19.17 3.95
N MET A 53 15.18 17.97 3.54
CA MET A 53 16.50 17.41 3.86
C MET A 53 17.66 18.21 3.26
N ILE A 54 17.48 18.79 2.08
CA ILE A 54 18.53 19.58 1.40
C ILE A 54 18.35 21.08 1.57
N GLY A 55 17.38 21.52 2.39
CA GLY A 55 17.13 22.94 2.67
C GLY A 55 16.51 23.71 1.49
N ARG A 56 15.81 23.01 0.57
CA ARG A 56 15.10 23.62 -0.55
C ARG A 56 13.61 23.71 -0.28
N THR A 57 12.94 24.67 -0.92
CA THR A 57 11.48 24.79 -0.85
C THR A 57 10.81 23.59 -1.54
N PRO A 58 9.96 22.84 -0.84
CA PRO A 58 9.23 21.72 -1.44
C PRO A 58 8.17 22.25 -2.42
N GLU A 59 8.42 22.12 -3.70
CA GLU A 59 7.52 22.53 -4.79
C GLU A 59 7.37 21.42 -5.80
N TYR A 60 6.13 21.12 -6.20
CA TYR A 60 5.84 20.17 -7.25
C TYR A 60 4.94 20.81 -8.31
N LEU A 61 5.37 20.77 -9.57
CA LEU A 61 4.68 21.41 -10.70
C LEU A 61 4.36 22.90 -10.49
N GLY A 62 5.30 23.62 -9.82
CA GLY A 62 5.15 25.03 -9.49
C GLY A 62 4.15 25.33 -8.36
N LYS A 63 3.76 24.33 -7.59
CA LYS A 63 2.91 24.49 -6.41
C LYS A 63 3.68 24.15 -5.15
N LYS A 64 3.69 25.06 -4.18
CA LYS A 64 4.32 24.85 -2.88
C LYS A 64 3.56 23.81 -2.08
N ILE A 65 4.28 22.81 -1.58
CA ILE A 65 3.74 21.76 -0.70
C ILE A 65 3.94 22.19 0.73
N GLU A 66 2.86 22.21 1.51
CA GLU A 66 2.87 22.67 2.90
C GLU A 66 2.36 21.56 3.82
N THR A 67 2.36 21.82 5.13
CA THR A 67 1.96 20.85 6.15
C THR A 67 0.53 20.30 5.93
N HIS A 68 -0.37 21.12 5.37
CA HIS A 68 -1.75 20.68 5.10
C HIS A 68 -1.78 19.55 4.07
N GLU A 69 -1.11 19.73 2.92
CA GLU A 69 -1.02 18.70 1.88
C GLU A 69 -0.33 17.45 2.42
N MET A 70 0.72 17.63 3.23
CA MET A 70 1.43 16.48 3.81
C MET A 70 0.59 15.67 4.80
N LYS A 71 -0.32 16.29 5.55
CA LYS A 71 -1.30 15.55 6.37
C LYS A 71 -2.21 14.69 5.51
N LEU A 72 -2.70 15.23 4.39
CA LEU A 72 -3.55 14.50 3.46
C LEU A 72 -2.78 13.36 2.77
N VAL A 73 -1.54 13.60 2.37
CA VAL A 73 -0.63 12.58 1.85
C VAL A 73 -0.43 11.45 2.87
N ALA A 74 -0.15 11.79 4.13
CA ALA A 74 0.06 10.81 5.19
C ALA A 74 -1.19 9.95 5.42
N ILE A 75 -2.38 10.54 5.45
CA ILE A 75 -3.64 9.79 5.55
C ILE A 75 -3.81 8.85 4.36
N ALA A 76 -3.63 9.34 3.13
CA ALA A 76 -3.79 8.55 1.91
C ALA A 76 -2.84 7.33 1.87
N ILE A 77 -1.60 7.48 2.35
CA ILE A 77 -0.60 6.40 2.36
C ILE A 77 -0.83 5.41 3.50
N LEU A 78 -1.22 5.88 4.69
CA LEU A 78 -1.29 5.04 5.89
C LEU A 78 -2.61 4.30 6.06
N VAL A 79 -3.69 4.73 5.40
CA VAL A 79 -5.00 4.09 5.53
C VAL A 79 -4.95 2.61 5.12
N THR A 80 -4.33 2.29 4.00
CA THR A 80 -4.25 0.91 3.50
C THR A 80 -3.44 -0.01 4.40
N PRO A 81 -2.18 0.33 4.81
CA PRO A 81 -1.44 -0.47 5.79
C PRO A 81 -2.18 -0.67 7.11
N LEU A 82 -2.83 0.37 7.61
CA LEU A 82 -3.61 0.28 8.83
C LEU A 82 -4.71 -0.79 8.73
N LEU A 83 -5.48 -0.76 7.63
CA LEU A 83 -6.55 -1.73 7.39
C LEU A 83 -6.01 -3.15 7.24
N VAL A 84 -4.92 -3.31 6.50
CA VAL A 84 -4.28 -4.62 6.29
C VAL A 84 -3.78 -5.20 7.60
N LEU A 85 -2.99 -4.44 8.34
CA LEU A 85 -2.35 -4.96 9.56
C LEU A 85 -3.32 -5.17 10.70
N LEU A 86 -4.23 -4.20 10.97
CA LEU A 86 -5.25 -4.37 12.00
C LEU A 86 -6.27 -5.44 11.63
N GLY A 87 -6.72 -5.47 10.38
CA GLY A 87 -7.65 -6.49 9.91
C GLY A 87 -7.05 -7.90 10.02
N THR A 88 -5.78 -8.06 9.63
CA THR A 88 -5.05 -9.31 9.80
C THR A 88 -4.94 -9.70 11.27
N ALA A 89 -4.56 -8.78 12.15
CA ALA A 89 -4.46 -9.03 13.58
C ALA A 89 -5.82 -9.47 14.18
N VAL A 90 -6.89 -8.76 13.85
CA VAL A 90 -8.26 -9.11 14.29
C VAL A 90 -8.66 -10.51 13.80
N ALA A 91 -8.38 -10.83 12.53
CA ALA A 91 -8.74 -12.13 11.96
C ALA A 91 -7.98 -13.29 12.61
N VAL A 92 -6.65 -13.16 12.78
CA VAL A 92 -5.85 -14.27 13.35
C VAL A 92 -6.04 -14.42 14.88
N MET A 93 -6.46 -13.37 15.57
CA MET A 93 -6.75 -13.43 17.01
C MET A 93 -8.16 -13.90 17.31
N SER A 94 -9.11 -13.75 16.38
CA SER A 94 -10.50 -14.18 16.58
C SER A 94 -10.71 -15.65 16.20
N GLU A 95 -11.60 -16.34 16.92
CA GLU A 95 -12.00 -17.71 16.60
C GLU A 95 -12.70 -17.78 15.23
N ALA A 96 -13.61 -16.83 14.96
CA ALA A 96 -14.34 -16.75 13.70
C ALA A 96 -13.40 -16.53 12.48
N GLY A 97 -12.33 -15.76 12.66
CA GLY A 97 -11.32 -15.57 11.61
C GLY A 97 -10.50 -16.82 11.36
N ARG A 98 -10.05 -17.50 12.43
CA ARG A 98 -9.29 -18.75 12.30
C ARG A 98 -10.11 -19.90 11.71
N ALA A 99 -11.41 -19.93 11.95
CA ALA A 99 -12.29 -20.97 11.40
C ALA A 99 -12.35 -20.98 9.86
N GLY A 100 -12.00 -19.87 9.20
CA GLY A 100 -11.95 -19.78 7.75
C GLY A 100 -10.64 -20.26 7.13
N LEU A 101 -9.61 -20.59 7.92
CA LEU A 101 -8.31 -20.99 7.41
C LEU A 101 -8.30 -22.46 6.97
N SER A 102 -7.82 -22.74 5.78
CA SER A 102 -7.61 -24.10 5.30
C SER A 102 -6.28 -24.71 5.75
N ASN A 103 -5.30 -23.86 6.05
CA ASN A 103 -3.97 -24.27 6.47
C ASN A 103 -3.59 -23.61 7.80
N PRO A 104 -3.00 -24.36 8.74
CA PRO A 104 -2.52 -23.81 10.00
C PRO A 104 -1.16 -23.12 9.83
N GLY A 105 -0.78 -22.33 10.84
CA GLY A 105 0.55 -21.73 10.93
C GLY A 105 0.81 -20.57 9.97
N ALA A 106 2.02 -20.48 9.47
CA ALA A 106 2.48 -19.32 8.67
C ALA A 106 1.74 -19.19 7.34
N HIS A 107 1.34 -20.29 6.69
CA HIS A 107 0.55 -20.23 5.47
C HIS A 107 -0.84 -19.66 5.73
N GLY A 108 -1.53 -20.10 6.79
CA GLY A 108 -2.83 -19.52 7.17
C GLY A 108 -2.74 -18.03 7.50
N PHE A 109 -1.67 -17.59 8.15
CA PHE A 109 -1.40 -16.17 8.33
C PHE A 109 -1.25 -15.45 6.99
N SER A 110 -0.51 -16.04 6.04
CA SER A 110 -0.34 -15.49 4.68
C SER A 110 -1.68 -15.42 3.92
N GLN A 111 -2.59 -16.40 4.07
CA GLN A 111 -3.92 -16.37 3.49
C GLN A 111 -4.73 -15.15 3.94
N VAL A 112 -4.73 -14.87 5.26
CA VAL A 112 -5.43 -13.69 5.81
C VAL A 112 -4.76 -12.39 5.39
N LEU A 113 -3.44 -12.32 5.50
CA LEU A 113 -2.67 -11.13 5.10
C LEU A 113 -2.89 -10.80 3.62
N TYR A 114 -2.93 -11.82 2.76
CA TYR A 114 -3.22 -11.65 1.34
C TYR A 114 -4.64 -11.13 1.12
N ALA A 115 -5.65 -11.74 1.77
CA ALA A 115 -7.04 -11.32 1.63
C ALA A 115 -7.26 -9.86 2.06
N LEU A 116 -6.67 -9.44 3.17
CA LEU A 116 -6.74 -8.05 3.64
C LEU A 116 -5.95 -7.10 2.73
N SER A 117 -4.78 -7.50 2.24
CA SER A 117 -4.01 -6.71 1.27
C SER A 117 -4.81 -6.50 -0.02
N SER A 118 -5.45 -7.55 -0.52
CA SER A 118 -6.30 -7.50 -1.71
C SER A 118 -7.54 -6.64 -1.50
N ALA A 119 -8.25 -6.80 -0.38
CA ALA A 119 -9.45 -6.04 -0.08
C ALA A 119 -9.14 -4.55 0.12
N ALA A 120 -8.15 -4.20 0.93
CA ALA A 120 -7.80 -2.80 1.22
C ALA A 120 -7.25 -2.06 -0.01
N ASN A 121 -6.52 -2.75 -0.89
CA ASN A 121 -6.08 -2.18 -2.17
C ASN A 121 -7.14 -2.31 -3.30
N ASN A 122 -8.30 -2.93 -3.02
CA ASN A 122 -9.37 -3.16 -4.00
C ASN A 122 -8.89 -3.93 -5.23
N ASN A 123 -7.99 -4.89 -5.06
CA ASN A 123 -7.43 -5.73 -6.12
C ASN A 123 -8.37 -6.86 -6.51
N GLY A 124 -8.81 -7.69 -5.57
CA GLY A 124 -9.75 -8.79 -5.77
C GLY A 124 -9.12 -10.18 -5.94
N SER A 125 -7.79 -10.31 -6.12
CA SER A 125 -7.13 -11.62 -6.08
C SER A 125 -7.12 -12.19 -4.66
N ALA A 126 -7.04 -13.51 -4.53
CA ALA A 126 -7.05 -14.18 -3.23
C ALA A 126 -6.14 -15.41 -3.21
N PHE A 127 -5.71 -15.80 -2.01
CA PHE A 127 -5.32 -17.17 -1.74
C PHE A 127 -6.62 -17.97 -1.54
N ALA A 128 -6.92 -18.85 -2.46
CA ALA A 128 -8.22 -19.51 -2.56
C ALA A 128 -8.52 -20.51 -1.43
N GLY A 129 -7.53 -20.87 -0.62
CA GLY A 129 -7.71 -21.69 0.57
C GLY A 129 -8.45 -21.01 1.73
N LEU A 130 -8.59 -19.69 1.72
CA LEU A 130 -9.36 -18.98 2.72
C LEU A 130 -10.87 -19.08 2.44
N SER A 131 -11.64 -19.64 3.39
CA SER A 131 -13.10 -19.64 3.36
C SER A 131 -13.65 -18.27 3.73
N ALA A 132 -13.68 -17.35 2.77
CA ALA A 132 -14.06 -15.97 3.00
C ALA A 132 -15.59 -15.73 3.05
N ASN A 133 -16.41 -16.68 2.59
CA ASN A 133 -17.88 -16.53 2.63
C ASN A 133 -18.46 -16.86 4.00
N THR A 134 -18.06 -16.09 5.00
CA THR A 134 -18.58 -16.13 6.37
C THR A 134 -19.02 -14.73 6.79
N PRO A 135 -19.98 -14.58 7.72
CA PRO A 135 -20.37 -13.25 8.21
C PRO A 135 -19.20 -12.41 8.69
N PHE A 136 -18.20 -13.04 9.34
CA PHE A 136 -17.01 -12.38 9.82
C PHE A 136 -16.18 -11.76 8.66
N TYR A 137 -15.78 -12.58 7.69
CA TYR A 137 -14.97 -12.09 6.56
C TYR A 137 -15.76 -11.19 5.62
N ASN A 138 -17.05 -11.46 5.41
CA ASN A 138 -17.91 -10.61 4.57
C ASN A 138 -17.94 -9.17 5.11
N VAL A 139 -18.09 -8.99 6.43
CA VAL A 139 -18.09 -7.66 7.05
C VAL A 139 -16.67 -7.07 7.07
N LEU A 140 -15.67 -7.83 7.52
CA LEU A 140 -14.29 -7.35 7.66
C LEU A 140 -13.72 -6.88 6.30
N LEU A 141 -13.87 -7.70 5.26
CA LEU A 141 -13.38 -7.37 3.92
C LEU A 141 -14.19 -6.24 3.28
N ALA A 142 -15.51 -6.17 3.50
CA ALA A 142 -16.33 -5.06 3.02
C ALA A 142 -15.88 -3.71 3.62
N VAL A 143 -15.63 -3.67 4.93
CA VAL A 143 -15.09 -2.48 5.61
C VAL A 143 -13.71 -2.12 5.06
N ALA A 144 -12.83 -3.11 4.88
CA ALA A 144 -11.50 -2.90 4.32
C ALA A 144 -11.56 -2.34 2.89
N MET A 145 -12.43 -2.88 2.03
CA MET A 145 -12.64 -2.39 0.66
C MET A 145 -13.18 -0.96 0.65
N TRP A 146 -14.18 -0.68 1.47
CA TRP A 146 -14.81 0.65 1.52
C TRP A 146 -13.84 1.73 2.02
N LEU A 147 -13.18 1.47 3.14
CA LEU A 147 -12.21 2.41 3.70
C LEU A 147 -10.94 2.51 2.84
N GLY A 148 -10.47 1.41 2.26
CA GLY A 148 -9.33 1.39 1.34
C GLY A 148 -9.58 2.22 0.09
N ARG A 149 -10.81 2.23 -0.41
CA ARG A 149 -11.19 3.06 -1.57
C ARG A 149 -11.37 4.53 -1.19
N PHE A 150 -12.29 4.82 -0.31
CA PHE A 150 -12.68 6.19 0.01
C PHE A 150 -11.69 6.90 0.94
N GLY A 151 -11.02 6.16 1.83
CA GLY A 151 -9.96 6.69 2.68
C GLY A 151 -8.72 7.16 1.91
N VAL A 152 -8.55 6.73 0.66
CA VAL A 152 -7.51 7.23 -0.25
C VAL A 152 -8.04 8.33 -1.17
N ILE A 153 -9.18 8.11 -1.83
CA ILE A 153 -9.74 9.06 -2.81
C ILE A 153 -10.06 10.42 -2.17
N VAL A 154 -10.68 10.43 -0.99
CA VAL A 154 -11.10 11.68 -0.34
C VAL A 154 -9.91 12.59 0.01
N PRO A 155 -8.85 12.11 0.69
CA PRO A 155 -7.65 12.93 0.91
C PRO A 155 -6.97 13.38 -0.37
N VAL A 156 -6.94 12.53 -1.41
CA VAL A 156 -6.34 12.90 -2.71
C VAL A 156 -7.13 14.04 -3.36
N LEU A 157 -8.46 13.99 -3.36
CA LEU A 157 -9.30 15.08 -3.89
C LEU A 157 -9.13 16.36 -3.07
N ALA A 158 -9.07 16.26 -1.75
CA ALA A 158 -8.82 17.40 -0.88
C ALA A 158 -7.43 18.02 -1.14
N MET A 159 -6.40 17.20 -1.33
CA MET A 159 -5.06 17.66 -1.72
C MET A 159 -5.09 18.35 -3.08
N ALA A 160 -5.75 17.77 -4.07
CA ALA A 160 -5.89 18.36 -5.40
C ALA A 160 -6.59 19.73 -5.34
N GLY A 161 -7.67 19.83 -4.57
CA GLY A 161 -8.38 21.10 -4.34
C GLY A 161 -7.50 22.15 -3.66
N SER A 162 -6.77 21.78 -2.63
CA SER A 162 -5.80 22.67 -1.96
C SER A 162 -4.71 23.15 -2.92
N LEU A 163 -4.10 22.26 -3.69
CA LEU A 163 -3.07 22.62 -4.67
C LEU A 163 -3.66 23.47 -5.82
N ALA A 164 -4.90 23.21 -6.25
CA ALA A 164 -5.54 24.00 -7.29
C ALA A 164 -5.72 25.47 -6.88
N ALA A 165 -6.06 25.73 -5.62
CA ALA A 165 -6.25 27.08 -5.08
C ALA A 165 -4.95 27.88 -4.94
N LYS A 166 -3.78 27.22 -4.90
CA LYS A 166 -2.47 27.89 -4.76
C LYS A 166 -2.03 28.54 -6.08
N LYS A 167 -1.38 29.70 -5.96
CA LYS A 167 -0.71 30.36 -7.10
C LYS A 167 0.50 29.53 -7.54
N ARG A 168 0.78 29.54 -8.84
CA ARG A 168 2.03 28.96 -9.35
C ARG A 168 3.21 29.85 -8.98
N ALA A 169 4.25 29.23 -8.44
CA ALA A 169 5.55 29.85 -8.24
C ALA A 169 6.42 29.65 -9.50
N THR A 170 7.26 30.61 -9.78
CA THR A 170 8.32 30.47 -10.79
C THR A 170 9.46 29.65 -10.18
N ALA A 171 10.00 28.70 -10.95
CA ALA A 171 11.15 27.94 -10.50
C ALA A 171 12.35 28.88 -10.20
N THR A 172 13.00 28.66 -9.08
CA THR A 172 14.19 29.37 -8.65
C THR A 172 15.32 28.37 -8.39
N ASP A 173 16.53 28.83 -8.16
CA ASP A 173 17.68 27.97 -7.80
C ASP A 173 17.42 27.16 -6.51
N GLY A 174 16.48 27.62 -5.67
CA GLY A 174 16.02 26.90 -4.48
C GLY A 174 14.97 25.80 -4.76
N THR A 175 14.44 25.70 -5.98
CA THR A 175 13.45 24.67 -6.32
C THR A 175 14.13 23.33 -6.58
N LEU A 176 13.59 22.23 -6.00
CA LEU A 176 14.08 20.88 -6.28
C LEU A 176 13.70 20.48 -7.70
N PRO A 177 14.65 20.05 -8.55
CA PRO A 177 14.34 19.53 -9.87
C PRO A 177 13.52 18.24 -9.77
N THR A 178 12.31 18.23 -10.37
CA THR A 178 11.39 17.08 -10.35
C THR A 178 11.39 16.34 -11.70
N HIS A 179 12.57 16.25 -12.32
CA HIS A 179 12.79 15.58 -13.60
C HIS A 179 14.16 14.90 -13.62
N GLY A 180 14.37 14.04 -14.61
CA GLY A 180 15.65 13.34 -14.80
C GLY A 180 15.80 12.07 -13.93
N PRO A 181 16.90 11.33 -14.17
CA PRO A 181 17.08 10.00 -13.59
C PRO A 181 17.21 10.02 -12.05
N LEU A 182 17.79 11.09 -11.49
CA LEU A 182 17.92 11.23 -10.04
C LEU A 182 16.54 11.34 -9.35
N PHE A 183 15.62 12.10 -9.92
CA PHE A 183 14.26 12.19 -9.38
C PHE A 183 13.50 10.87 -9.52
N VAL A 184 13.66 10.17 -10.63
CA VAL A 184 13.07 8.84 -10.83
C VAL A 184 13.60 7.85 -9.79
N ALA A 185 14.90 7.82 -9.54
CA ALA A 185 15.52 6.98 -8.52
C ALA A 185 15.03 7.34 -7.10
N LEU A 186 14.92 8.62 -6.79
CA LEU A 186 14.38 9.11 -5.52
C LEU A 186 12.93 8.65 -5.33
N LEU A 187 12.08 8.84 -6.34
CA LEU A 187 10.67 8.46 -6.27
C LEU A 187 10.50 6.93 -6.11
N ALA A 188 11.23 6.14 -6.91
CA ALA A 188 11.24 4.69 -6.79
C ALA A 188 11.73 4.24 -5.39
N GLY A 189 12.80 4.86 -4.90
CA GLY A 189 13.33 4.61 -3.57
C GLY A 189 12.32 4.91 -2.45
N VAL A 190 11.60 6.01 -2.54
CA VAL A 190 10.56 6.39 -1.57
C VAL A 190 9.40 5.39 -1.59
N VAL A 191 8.92 4.99 -2.76
CA VAL A 191 7.84 3.98 -2.88
C VAL A 191 8.25 2.66 -2.24
N LEU A 192 9.45 2.15 -2.58
CA LEU A 192 9.97 0.92 -2.02
C LEU A 192 10.18 1.01 -0.50
N LEU A 193 10.79 2.08 -0.03
CA LEU A 193 11.09 2.26 1.39
C LEU A 193 9.83 2.34 2.24
N VAL A 194 8.82 3.08 1.80
CA VAL A 194 7.54 3.18 2.52
C VAL A 194 6.79 1.85 2.50
N GLY A 195 6.75 1.16 1.36
CA GLY A 195 6.16 -0.18 1.29
C GLY A 195 6.83 -1.17 2.22
N LEU A 196 8.16 -1.21 2.21
CA LEU A 196 8.94 -2.09 3.08
C LEU A 196 8.75 -1.77 4.56
N LEU A 197 8.82 -0.50 4.95
CA LEU A 197 8.66 -0.09 6.35
C LEU A 197 7.28 -0.50 6.92
N ASN A 198 6.24 -0.44 6.12
CA ASN A 198 4.90 -0.79 6.57
C ASN A 198 4.68 -2.30 6.70
N TYR A 199 5.25 -3.11 5.81
CA TYR A 199 4.82 -4.51 5.66
C TYR A 199 5.87 -5.57 5.97
N VAL A 200 7.17 -5.22 6.06
CA VAL A 200 8.24 -6.21 6.34
C VAL A 200 7.97 -7.07 7.57
N PRO A 201 7.51 -6.56 8.72
CA PRO A 201 7.22 -7.41 9.87
C PRO A 201 6.14 -8.46 9.59
N ALA A 202 5.08 -8.09 8.89
CA ALA A 202 4.00 -9.02 8.53
C ALA A 202 4.46 -10.06 7.48
N LEU A 203 5.23 -9.63 6.49
CA LEU A 203 5.82 -10.52 5.49
C LEU A 203 6.80 -11.52 6.12
N ALA A 204 7.53 -11.09 7.14
CA ALA A 204 8.42 -11.96 7.89
C ALA A 204 7.65 -13.06 8.64
N LEU A 205 6.51 -12.73 9.25
CA LEU A 205 5.69 -13.69 10.01
C LEU A 205 4.93 -14.70 9.12
N GLY A 206 4.66 -14.35 7.88
CA GLY A 206 3.98 -15.21 6.91
C GLY A 206 4.96 -15.88 5.96
N PRO A 207 5.13 -15.34 4.74
CA PRO A 207 5.86 -16.02 3.67
C PRO A 207 7.31 -16.40 4.00
N VAL A 208 8.03 -15.55 4.76
CA VAL A 208 9.44 -15.83 5.09
C VAL A 208 9.55 -16.97 6.08
N VAL A 209 8.78 -16.96 7.18
CA VAL A 209 8.77 -18.06 8.15
C VAL A 209 8.32 -19.36 7.50
N GLU A 210 7.29 -19.31 6.64
CA GLU A 210 6.83 -20.48 5.91
C GLU A 210 7.95 -21.08 5.03
N HIS A 211 8.67 -20.21 4.30
CA HIS A 211 9.81 -20.65 3.48
C HIS A 211 10.92 -21.31 4.32
N LEU A 212 11.27 -20.71 5.45
CA LEU A 212 12.29 -21.27 6.35
C LEU A 212 11.86 -22.63 6.92
N VAL A 213 10.61 -22.78 7.33
CA VAL A 213 10.07 -24.06 7.83
C VAL A 213 10.10 -25.15 6.76
N LEU A 214 9.82 -24.80 5.49
CA LEU A 214 9.88 -25.76 4.38
C LEU A 214 11.32 -26.19 4.04
N THR A 215 12.29 -25.29 4.18
CA THR A 215 13.69 -25.57 3.81
C THR A 215 14.49 -26.23 4.94
N THR A 216 13.98 -26.21 6.17
CA THR A 216 14.64 -26.83 7.34
C THR A 216 14.10 -28.23 7.67
N ARG A 217 13.13 -28.71 6.92
CA ARG A 217 12.61 -30.09 6.97
C ARG A 217 13.31 -30.97 5.94
#